data_8abadcc1e7355cca02ad2c195675571c
#
_entry.id   8abadcc1e7355cca02ad2c195675571c
#
_cell.length_a   1.000
_cell.length_b   1.000
_cell.length_c   1.000
_cell.angle_alpha   90.00
_cell.angle_beta   90.00
_cell.angle_gamma   90.00
#
_symmetry.space_group_name_H-M   'P 1'
#
loop_
_entity.id
_entity.type
_entity.pdbx_description
1 polymer ?
#
loop_
_entity_poly.entity_id
_entity_poly.type
_entity_poly.pdbx_seq_one_letter_code
_entity_poly.pdbx_strand_id
1 'polypeptide(L)'
;MQRRTEKTQGDRSMKEELIALESSIDEAVKNRKMKQKENQQKIDDYYQLLINILNEINEIDSRDRQLHYEKKPLNFNDRIEYIESHKYQYMGYEQLKTMMKEVLKLKVVHDLKKKK
;
A
#
# COMPACT_ATOMS: atom_id res chain seq x y z
N MET A 1 17.11 10.85 -21.56
CA MET A 1 16.85 9.64 -21.84
C MET A 1 16.30 8.83 -20.77
N GLN A 2 16.86 8.85 -19.68
CA GLN A 2 16.36 8.13 -18.62
C GLN A 2 14.99 8.46 -18.20
N ARG A 3 14.53 9.63 -18.46
CA ARG A 3 13.28 10.05 -18.03
C ARG A 3 12.13 9.31 -18.55
N ARG A 4 12.13 8.96 -19.81
CA ARG A 4 11.08 8.23 -20.39
C ARG A 4 10.97 6.88 -19.82
N THR A 5 12.10 6.30 -19.57
CA THR A 5 12.14 5.01 -18.99
C THR A 5 11.61 5.05 -17.59
N GLU A 6 11.83 6.15 -16.92
CA GLU A 6 11.35 6.31 -15.59
C GLU A 6 9.86 6.21 -15.48
N LYS A 7 9.15 6.79 -16.45
CA LYS A 7 7.74 6.76 -16.39
C LYS A 7 7.20 5.36 -16.48
N THR A 8 7.75 4.56 -17.36
CA THR A 8 7.36 3.18 -17.49
C THR A 8 7.86 2.38 -16.32
N GLN A 9 9.06 2.69 -15.88
CA GLN A 9 9.63 1.98 -14.77
C GLN A 9 9.00 2.34 -13.46
N GLY A 10 8.26 3.45 -13.42
CA GLY A 10 7.61 3.87 -12.21
C GLY A 10 6.70 2.80 -11.64
N ASP A 11 5.88 2.17 -12.50
CA ASP A 11 4.99 1.12 -12.04
C ASP A 11 5.77 -0.11 -11.63
N ARG A 12 6.81 -0.43 -12.39
CA ARG A 12 7.62 -1.57 -12.08
C ARG A 12 8.37 -1.35 -10.78
N SER A 13 8.91 -0.15 -10.58
CA SER A 13 9.62 0.18 -9.35
C SER A 13 8.70 0.09 -8.15
N MET A 14 7.46 0.53 -8.30
CA MET A 14 6.52 0.45 -7.19
C MET A 14 6.26 -0.99 -6.82
N LYS A 15 6.06 -1.86 -7.80
CA LYS A 15 5.83 -3.28 -7.53
C LYS A 15 7.03 -3.92 -6.89
N GLU A 16 8.22 -3.57 -7.36
CA GLU A 16 9.44 -4.11 -6.78
C GLU A 16 9.61 -3.65 -5.35
N GLU A 17 9.31 -2.38 -5.08
CA GLU A 17 9.40 -1.85 -3.74
C GLU A 17 8.41 -2.54 -2.82
N LEU A 18 7.19 -2.75 -3.31
CA LEU A 18 6.16 -3.42 -2.55
C LEU A 18 6.59 -4.83 -2.17
N ILE A 19 7.10 -5.58 -3.14
CA ILE A 19 7.54 -6.95 -2.91
C ILE A 19 8.71 -6.96 -1.92
N ALA A 20 9.65 -6.04 -2.07
CA ALA A 20 10.81 -5.98 -1.19
C ALA A 20 10.37 -5.65 0.23
N LEU A 21 9.43 -4.71 0.39
CA LEU A 21 8.93 -4.36 1.71
C LEU A 21 8.20 -5.53 2.35
N GLU A 22 7.33 -6.19 1.61
CA GLU A 22 6.61 -7.34 2.15
C GLU A 22 7.58 -8.43 2.59
N SER A 23 8.55 -8.72 1.75
CA SER A 23 9.52 -9.75 2.06
C SER A 23 10.29 -9.42 3.34
N SER A 24 10.72 -8.18 3.45
CA SER A 24 11.50 -7.73 4.60
C SER A 24 10.66 -7.73 5.87
N ILE A 25 9.41 -7.26 5.78
CA ILE A 25 8.53 -7.21 6.94
C ILE A 25 8.14 -8.64 7.35
N ASP A 26 7.86 -9.50 6.38
CA ASP A 26 7.52 -10.90 6.68
C ASP A 26 8.66 -11.58 7.42
N GLU A 27 9.89 -11.26 7.05
CA GLU A 27 11.03 -11.82 7.74
C GLU A 27 11.11 -11.29 9.17
N ALA A 28 10.81 -10.00 9.36
CA ALA A 28 10.78 -9.43 10.70
C ALA A 28 9.70 -10.08 11.55
N VAL A 29 8.55 -10.39 10.95
CA VAL A 29 7.48 -11.10 11.65
C VAL A 29 7.97 -12.47 12.09
N LYS A 30 8.60 -13.20 11.17
CA LYS A 30 9.10 -14.52 11.43
C LYS A 30 10.12 -14.53 12.57
N ASN A 31 10.95 -13.50 12.63
CA ASN A 31 11.99 -13.39 13.62
C ASN A 31 11.56 -12.62 14.87
N ARG A 32 10.28 -12.27 14.97
CA ARG A 32 9.70 -11.56 16.11
C ARG A 32 10.35 -10.21 16.34
N LYS A 33 10.61 -9.49 15.22
CA LYS A 33 11.27 -8.19 15.28
C LYS A 33 10.41 -7.08 14.73
N MET A 34 9.09 -7.28 14.69
CA MET A 34 8.19 -6.28 14.12
C MET A 34 8.27 -4.93 14.84
N LYS A 35 8.57 -4.95 16.11
CA LYS A 35 8.54 -3.71 16.88
C LYS A 35 9.84 -2.93 16.88
N GLN A 36 10.86 -3.44 16.18
CA GLN A 36 12.07 -2.66 16.03
C GLN A 36 11.78 -1.46 15.14
N LYS A 37 12.37 -0.34 15.46
CA LYS A 37 12.12 0.89 14.75
C LYS A 37 12.26 0.80 13.26
N GLU A 38 13.31 0.16 12.79
CA GLU A 38 13.52 0.05 11.35
C GLU A 38 12.41 -0.73 10.68
N ASN A 39 11.87 -1.73 11.37
CA ASN A 39 10.79 -2.53 10.80
C ASN A 39 9.46 -1.80 10.87
N GLN A 40 9.26 -1.01 11.92
CA GLN A 40 8.07 -0.16 11.98
C GLN A 40 8.08 0.85 10.84
N GLN A 41 9.26 1.39 10.51
CA GLN A 41 9.36 2.33 9.41
C GLN A 41 8.98 1.64 8.09
N LYS A 42 9.39 0.40 7.91
CA LYS A 42 9.03 -0.34 6.70
C LYS A 42 7.52 -0.55 6.61
N ILE A 43 6.90 -0.82 7.74
CA ILE A 43 5.44 -0.98 7.76
C ILE A 43 4.76 0.35 7.43
N ASP A 44 5.28 1.45 7.95
CA ASP A 44 4.75 2.77 7.63
C ASP A 44 4.90 3.09 6.15
N ASP A 45 6.04 2.71 5.57
CA ASP A 45 6.26 2.91 4.14
C ASP A 45 5.27 2.08 3.33
N TYR A 46 5.01 0.87 3.76
CA TYR A 46 4.07 -0.02 3.09
C TYR A 46 2.65 0.57 3.16
N TYR A 47 2.28 1.06 4.33
CA TYR A 47 0.98 1.70 4.53
C TYR A 47 0.87 2.93 3.61
N GLN A 48 1.94 3.74 3.54
CA GLN A 48 1.91 4.92 2.71
C GLN A 48 1.75 4.58 1.23
N LEU A 49 2.36 3.48 0.80
CA LEU A 49 2.17 3.01 -0.57
C LEU A 49 0.71 2.70 -0.84
N LEU A 50 0.06 2.05 0.10
CA LEU A 50 -1.36 1.74 -0.05
C LEU A 50 -2.18 3.01 -0.21
N ILE A 51 -1.93 4.00 0.63
CA ILE A 51 -2.65 5.26 0.57
C ILE A 51 -2.38 5.98 -0.74
N ASN A 52 -1.12 5.97 -1.18
CA ASN A 52 -0.76 6.61 -2.45
C ASN A 52 -1.51 5.99 -3.63
N ILE A 53 -1.59 4.67 -3.65
CA ILE A 53 -2.29 3.97 -4.72
C ILE A 53 -3.79 4.30 -4.67
N LEU A 54 -4.35 4.29 -3.46
CA LEU A 54 -5.77 4.57 -3.30
C LEU A 54 -6.10 5.99 -3.75
N ASN A 55 -5.25 6.96 -3.40
CA ASN A 55 -5.45 8.33 -3.86
C ASN A 55 -5.33 8.41 -5.37
N GLU A 56 -4.40 7.69 -5.95
CA GLU A 56 -4.22 7.69 -7.40
C GLU A 56 -5.47 7.19 -8.12
N ILE A 57 -6.05 6.09 -7.67
CA ILE A 57 -7.23 5.55 -8.35
C ILE A 57 -8.46 6.41 -8.12
N ASN A 58 -8.45 7.24 -7.10
CA ASN A 58 -9.52 8.20 -6.88
C ASN A 58 -9.18 9.57 -7.46
N GLU A 59 -8.04 9.67 -8.12
CA GLU A 59 -7.57 10.88 -8.80
C GLU A 59 -7.46 12.05 -7.83
N ILE A 60 -6.91 11.77 -6.67
CA ILE A 60 -6.67 12.75 -5.62
C ILE A 60 -5.18 12.99 -5.52
N ASP A 61 -4.77 14.24 -5.63
CA ASP A 61 -3.35 14.60 -5.58
C ASP A 61 -2.97 14.93 -4.14
N SER A 62 -2.71 13.89 -3.37
CA SER A 62 -2.37 14.05 -1.96
C SER A 62 -1.67 12.78 -1.48
N ARG A 63 -0.91 12.90 -0.43
CA ARG A 63 -0.30 11.75 0.21
C ARG A 63 -1.05 11.34 1.46
N ASP A 64 -2.07 12.12 1.84
CA ASP A 64 -2.81 11.88 3.06
C ASP A 64 -4.01 10.99 2.82
N ARG A 65 -4.37 10.19 3.82
CA ARG A 65 -5.57 9.39 3.74
C ARG A 65 -6.78 10.32 3.78
N GLN A 66 -7.70 10.10 2.87
CA GLN A 66 -8.92 10.88 2.80
C GLN A 66 -9.99 10.26 3.67
N LEU A 67 -10.95 11.07 4.10
CA LEU A 67 -12.07 10.57 4.89
C LEU A 67 -13.05 9.79 4.02
N HIS A 68 -13.18 10.20 2.77
CA HIS A 68 -14.13 9.58 1.87
C HIS A 68 -13.44 9.25 0.56
N TYR A 69 -13.55 8.00 0.15
CA TYR A 69 -13.08 7.57 -1.16
C TYR A 69 -14.27 7.02 -1.92
N GLU A 70 -14.34 7.32 -3.19
CA GLU A 70 -15.38 6.76 -4.03
C GLU A 70 -15.04 5.32 -4.39
N LYS A 71 -13.79 5.08 -4.76
CA LYS A 71 -13.32 3.74 -5.11
C LYS A 71 -12.47 3.23 -3.96
N LYS A 72 -12.92 2.16 -3.35
CA LYS A 72 -12.26 1.64 -2.15
C LYS A 72 -12.66 0.20 -1.90
N PRO A 73 -11.86 -0.53 -1.12
CA PRO A 73 -12.25 -1.88 -0.71
C PRO A 73 -13.49 -1.85 0.17
N LEU A 74 -14.18 -2.99 0.21
CA LEU A 74 -15.37 -3.14 1.01
C LEU A 74 -15.05 -2.90 2.49
N ASN A 75 -15.93 -2.19 3.17
CA ASN A 75 -15.76 -1.87 4.60
C ASN A 75 -14.44 -1.17 4.89
N PHE A 76 -14.01 -0.33 3.96
CA PHE A 76 -12.72 0.31 4.04
C PHE A 76 -12.51 1.08 5.33
N ASN A 77 -13.47 1.91 5.72
CA ASN A 77 -13.25 2.80 6.86
C ASN A 77 -13.00 2.04 8.15
N ASP A 78 -13.80 1.02 8.42
CA ASP A 78 -13.61 0.23 9.63
C ASP A 78 -12.28 -0.52 9.59
N ARG A 79 -11.97 -1.06 8.44
CA ARG A 79 -10.75 -1.86 8.29
C ARG A 79 -9.49 -1.01 8.40
N ILE A 80 -9.52 0.18 7.78
CA ILE A 80 -8.33 1.02 7.79
C ILE A 80 -8.07 1.58 9.19
N GLU A 81 -9.12 1.85 9.96
CA GLU A 81 -8.96 2.30 11.33
C GLU A 81 -8.31 1.23 12.18
N TYR A 82 -8.73 -0.01 12.00
CA TYR A 82 -8.11 -1.11 12.71
C TYR A 82 -6.63 -1.21 12.35
N ILE A 83 -6.33 -1.13 11.05
CA ILE A 83 -4.97 -1.21 10.57
C ILE A 83 -4.11 -0.09 11.15
N GLU A 84 -4.61 1.14 11.15
CA GLU A 84 -3.87 2.28 11.68
C GLU A 84 -3.53 2.09 13.14
N SER A 85 -4.43 1.46 13.88
CA SER A 85 -4.21 1.25 15.30
C SER A 85 -3.32 0.06 15.61
N HIS A 86 -3.25 -0.91 14.70
CA HIS A 86 -2.59 -2.19 14.99
C HIS A 86 -1.52 -2.60 13.98
N LYS A 87 -1.06 -1.68 13.14
CA LYS A 87 -0.20 -2.09 12.02
C LYS A 87 1.16 -2.63 12.45
N TYR A 88 1.60 -2.32 13.67
CA TYR A 88 2.87 -2.86 14.15
C TYR A 88 2.70 -4.20 14.85
N GLN A 89 1.48 -4.74 14.81
CA GLN A 89 1.20 -6.05 15.35
C GLN A 89 0.91 -7.01 14.22
N TYR A 90 1.09 -8.28 14.47
CA TYR A 90 0.93 -9.27 13.41
C TYR A 90 -0.42 -9.18 12.70
N MET A 91 -1.51 -9.15 13.49
CA MET A 91 -2.84 -9.12 12.86
C MET A 91 -3.09 -7.84 12.08
N GLY A 92 -2.60 -6.71 12.60
CA GLY A 92 -2.77 -5.45 11.87
C GLY A 92 -2.03 -5.47 10.55
N TYR A 93 -0.81 -6.00 10.57
CA TYR A 93 -0.04 -6.10 9.34
C TYR A 93 -0.68 -7.07 8.35
N GLU A 94 -1.23 -8.19 8.85
CA GLU A 94 -1.91 -9.13 7.96
C GLU A 94 -3.12 -8.48 7.29
N GLN A 95 -3.86 -7.67 8.04
CA GLN A 95 -4.98 -6.94 7.46
C GLN A 95 -4.50 -5.92 6.44
N LEU A 96 -3.37 -5.29 6.71
CA LEU A 96 -2.80 -4.32 5.77
C LEU A 96 -2.42 -5.01 4.46
N LYS A 97 -1.82 -6.19 4.54
CA LYS A 97 -1.46 -6.92 3.32
C LYS A 97 -2.70 -7.32 2.53
N THR A 98 -3.73 -7.76 3.22
CA THR A 98 -4.97 -8.15 2.57
C THR A 98 -5.59 -6.95 1.84
N MET A 99 -5.60 -5.79 2.52
CA MET A 99 -6.15 -4.60 1.91
C MET A 99 -5.31 -4.16 0.72
N MET A 100 -3.99 -4.31 0.80
CA MET A 100 -3.12 -3.96 -0.32
C MET A 100 -3.50 -4.78 -1.56
N LYS A 101 -3.78 -6.07 -1.38
CA LYS A 101 -4.17 -6.90 -2.52
C LYS A 101 -5.46 -6.39 -3.15
N GLU A 102 -6.41 -5.97 -2.33
CA GLU A 102 -7.67 -5.47 -2.85
C GLU A 102 -7.49 -4.15 -3.58
N VAL A 103 -6.66 -3.27 -3.02
CA VAL A 103 -6.40 -1.97 -3.64
C VAL A 103 -5.68 -2.16 -4.98
N LEU A 104 -4.77 -3.12 -5.04
CA LEU A 104 -4.07 -3.39 -6.30
C LEU A 104 -5.02 -3.88 -7.38
N LYS A 105 -6.03 -4.64 -7.00
CA LYS A 105 -7.05 -5.06 -7.97
C LYS A 105 -7.82 -3.86 -8.50
N LEU A 106 -8.14 -2.92 -7.61
CA LEU A 106 -8.81 -1.70 -8.04
C LEU A 106 -7.92 -0.89 -8.97
N LYS A 107 -6.63 -0.89 -8.72
CA LYS A 107 -5.70 -0.17 -9.58
C LYS A 107 -5.67 -0.75 -10.97
N VAL A 108 -5.69 -2.08 -11.08
CA VAL A 108 -5.69 -2.72 -12.39
C VAL A 108 -6.92 -2.28 -13.18
N VAL A 109 -8.09 -2.28 -12.54
CA VAL A 109 -9.32 -1.88 -13.20
C VAL A 109 -9.24 -0.40 -13.60
N HIS A 110 -8.73 0.44 -12.71
CA HIS A 110 -8.60 1.87 -12.99
C HIS A 110 -7.69 2.11 -14.20
N ASP A 111 -6.56 1.42 -14.23
CA ASP A 111 -5.59 1.60 -15.31
C ASP A 111 -6.16 1.12 -16.65
N LEU A 112 -6.91 0.03 -16.62
CA LEU A 112 -7.52 -0.47 -17.84
C LEU A 112 -8.53 0.53 -18.40
N LYS A 113 -9.31 1.14 -17.53
CA LYS A 113 -10.29 2.12 -17.96
C LYS A 113 -9.63 3.36 -18.54
N LYS A 114 -8.50 3.73 -17.94
CA LYS A 114 -7.79 4.90 -18.41
C LYS A 114 -7.22 4.72 -19.81
N LYS A 115 -6.91 3.50 -20.17
CA LYS A 115 -6.32 3.25 -21.47
C LYS A 115 -7.30 3.39 -22.60
N LYS A 116 -8.55 3.45 -22.30
CA LYS A 116 -9.54 3.71 -23.33
C LYS A 116 -9.67 5.17 -23.61
#